data_142054a7fde090331bf66164c7c0870d
#
_entry.id   142054a7fde090331bf66164c7c0870d
#
_cell.length_a   1.000
_cell.length_b   1.000
_cell.length_c   1.000
_cell.angle_alpha   90.00
_cell.angle_beta   90.00
_cell.angle_gamma   90.00
#
_symmetry.space_group_name_H-M   'P 1'
#
loop_
_entity.id
_entity.type
_entity.pdbx_description
1 polymer ?
#
loop_
_entity_poly.entity_id
_entity_poly.type
_entity_poly.pdbx_seq_one_letter_code
_entity_poly.pdbx_strand_id
1 'polypeptide(L)'
;MTELRLILGDQLNPHHSWFDTCSPNVIYVMLELRAETAYVLHHAQKVIAIFAAMRAFASALKEKGHRVRYVRLSDGSNRGALEDNLNALVTHYSADRVLWQEPDEWRLDKQLQAWAKTASVETACVSSEHFFTPRDAVSTFFASRKSWRMEYFYREMRRRHGILLTSEGEPEGGKWNYDAENRRRWSGEPPAPGDSRPRHDRSALWAEIQRCGVKTFGEPQADNFRWPLNRSEAKASLDAFISHVLPQFGNWQDAMHAEEPFLFHSLISFALNTKMLNPREVVAAAQQAWRSGHAPLPAVEGFIRQILGWREYVRGIYWSQMPGYRELNALEQHAPLPDWFWTGKTQMRCLAHAVGQSLTEAYAHHIQRLMVIGNFSLLSGLSPQAVHEWYLGVYIDAFEWVELPNTLGMSQFGDGGLLASKPYVSSASYIHKMSNYCQGCRYQHNQRTGELACPFNALYWDFFARNRTRLGNNPRLGIVYKQLADMKEEERQAIADQAGRIRLNLNDL
;
A
#
# COMPACT_ATOMS: atom_id res chain seq x y z
N MET A 1 39.45 -12.28 2.46
CA MET A 1 38.22 -12.17 3.29
C MET A 1 37.04 -12.21 2.33
N THR A 2 36.19 -13.24 2.43
CA THR A 2 34.98 -13.38 1.59
C THR A 2 33.80 -12.81 2.27
N GLU A 3 33.06 -11.91 1.63
CA GLU A 3 31.89 -11.23 2.16
C GLU A 3 30.64 -11.60 1.38
N LEU A 4 29.58 -12.06 2.06
CA LEU A 4 28.25 -12.23 1.50
C LEU A 4 27.40 -11.01 1.78
N ARG A 5 26.70 -10.49 0.78
CA ARG A 5 25.74 -9.38 0.90
C ARG A 5 24.35 -9.84 0.50
N LEU A 6 23.47 -10.00 1.49
CA LEU A 6 22.08 -10.39 1.26
C LEU A 6 21.27 -9.21 0.72
N ILE A 7 20.55 -9.46 -0.37
CA ILE A 7 19.57 -8.54 -0.97
C ILE A 7 18.20 -9.21 -0.91
N LEU A 8 17.25 -8.59 -0.20
CA LEU A 8 15.87 -9.04 -0.11
C LEU A 8 15.07 -8.68 -1.37
N GLY A 9 13.90 -9.30 -1.56
CA GLY A 9 13.09 -9.14 -2.75
C GLY A 9 12.54 -7.73 -3.01
N ASP A 10 12.52 -6.88 -1.98
CA ASP A 10 12.13 -5.47 -2.05
C ASP A 10 13.31 -4.50 -2.06
N GLN A 11 14.56 -4.97 -2.20
CA GLN A 11 15.79 -4.16 -2.11
C GLN A 11 16.49 -4.00 -3.47
N LEU A 12 15.72 -3.68 -4.51
CA LEU A 12 16.19 -3.66 -5.90
C LEU A 12 16.67 -2.26 -6.34
N ASN A 13 17.42 -1.56 -5.47
CA ASN A 13 17.99 -0.25 -5.73
C ASN A 13 19.37 -0.36 -6.42
N PRO A 14 19.49 -0.07 -7.72
CA PRO A 14 20.77 -0.18 -8.43
C PRO A 14 21.77 0.95 -8.12
N HIS A 15 21.35 1.95 -7.33
CA HIS A 15 22.16 3.10 -6.90
C HIS A 15 22.55 3.02 -5.42
N HIS A 16 22.35 1.87 -4.77
CA HIS A 16 22.88 1.64 -3.43
C HIS A 16 24.42 1.63 -3.47
N SER A 17 25.08 2.23 -2.48
CA SER A 17 26.55 2.35 -2.40
C SER A 17 27.29 1.00 -2.50
N TRP A 18 26.62 -0.10 -2.22
CA TRP A 18 27.17 -1.44 -2.41
C TRP A 18 27.62 -1.74 -3.85
N PHE A 19 27.01 -1.07 -4.84
CA PHE A 19 27.22 -1.34 -6.26
C PHE A 19 28.13 -0.31 -6.96
N ASP A 20 28.75 0.60 -6.20
CA ASP A 20 29.67 1.62 -6.76
C ASP A 20 30.95 1.00 -7.29
N THR A 21 31.40 -0.11 -6.67
CA THR A 21 32.63 -0.80 -7.05
C THR A 21 32.46 -2.31 -7.08
N CYS A 22 33.07 -2.97 -8.06
CA CYS A 22 33.14 -4.43 -8.13
C CYS A 22 34.31 -4.94 -7.28
N SER A 23 34.06 -5.98 -6.49
CA SER A 23 35.07 -6.66 -5.71
C SER A 23 34.98 -8.17 -5.93
N PRO A 24 36.11 -8.86 -6.20
CA PRO A 24 36.14 -10.33 -6.34
C PRO A 24 35.83 -11.05 -5.01
N ASN A 25 35.93 -10.35 -3.89
CA ASN A 25 35.72 -10.90 -2.57
C ASN A 25 34.27 -10.74 -2.07
N VAL A 26 33.45 -10.00 -2.80
CA VAL A 26 32.03 -9.77 -2.46
C VAL A 26 31.13 -10.63 -3.32
N ILE A 27 30.20 -11.34 -2.69
CA ILE A 27 29.17 -12.14 -3.35
C ILE A 27 27.79 -11.64 -2.90
N TYR A 28 27.01 -11.12 -3.83
CA TYR A 28 25.64 -10.73 -3.57
C TYR A 28 24.73 -11.96 -3.60
N VAL A 29 23.89 -12.12 -2.58
CA VAL A 29 23.01 -13.27 -2.40
C VAL A 29 21.57 -12.82 -2.54
N MET A 30 20.81 -13.50 -3.40
CA MET A 30 19.36 -13.30 -3.57
C MET A 30 18.68 -14.66 -3.56
N LEU A 31 17.59 -14.79 -2.79
CA LEU A 31 16.92 -16.05 -2.49
C LEU A 31 15.42 -15.94 -2.78
N GLU A 32 14.89 -16.84 -3.63
CA GLU A 32 13.44 -17.05 -3.72
C GLU A 32 13.04 -18.06 -2.63
N LEU A 33 12.31 -17.61 -1.61
CA LEU A 33 12.00 -18.45 -0.46
C LEU A 33 10.51 -18.81 -0.42
N ARG A 34 10.23 -20.09 -0.12
CA ARG A 34 8.85 -20.55 0.08
C ARG A 34 8.18 -19.83 1.27
N ALA A 35 8.91 -19.59 2.34
CA ALA A 35 8.41 -18.88 3.51
C ALA A 35 7.86 -17.50 3.15
N GLU A 36 8.52 -16.79 2.22
CA GLU A 36 8.09 -15.45 1.76
C GLU A 36 6.86 -15.47 0.85
N THR A 37 6.50 -16.63 0.30
CA THR A 37 5.27 -16.79 -0.49
C THR A 37 4.10 -17.36 0.32
N ALA A 38 4.28 -17.67 1.60
CA ALA A 38 3.34 -18.46 2.39
C ALA A 38 2.89 -17.82 3.71
N TYR A 39 3.48 -16.70 4.14
CA TYR A 39 3.12 -16.04 5.42
C TYR A 39 1.73 -15.37 5.37
N VAL A 40 1.28 -14.97 4.18
CA VAL A 40 -0.13 -14.69 3.83
C VAL A 40 -0.40 -15.30 2.45
N LEU A 41 -1.67 -15.47 2.09
CA LEU A 41 -2.01 -15.90 0.73
C LEU A 41 -1.83 -14.73 -0.23
N HIS A 42 -0.89 -14.84 -1.17
CA HIS A 42 -0.54 -13.76 -2.09
C HIS A 42 -1.25 -13.87 -3.44
N HIS A 43 -1.51 -12.73 -4.06
CA HIS A 43 -1.97 -12.64 -5.44
C HIS A 43 -0.90 -13.18 -6.40
N ALA A 44 -1.33 -13.94 -7.43
CA ALA A 44 -0.42 -14.55 -8.41
C ALA A 44 0.52 -13.52 -9.05
N GLN A 45 0.00 -12.36 -9.48
CA GLN A 45 0.82 -11.29 -10.08
C GLN A 45 1.89 -10.75 -9.13
N LYS A 46 1.61 -10.68 -7.82
CA LYS A 46 2.58 -10.20 -6.84
C LYS A 46 3.79 -11.13 -6.74
N VAL A 47 3.56 -12.43 -6.70
CA VAL A 47 4.64 -13.44 -6.67
C VAL A 47 5.43 -13.40 -7.97
N ILE A 48 4.76 -13.35 -9.12
CA ILE A 48 5.40 -13.21 -10.44
C ILE A 48 6.25 -11.95 -10.49
N ALA A 49 5.71 -10.80 -10.08
CA ALA A 49 6.41 -9.51 -10.12
C ALA A 49 7.69 -9.52 -9.30
N ILE A 50 7.62 -9.96 -8.04
CA ILE A 50 8.76 -9.97 -7.13
C ILE A 50 9.86 -10.88 -7.68
N PHE A 51 9.55 -12.12 -8.07
CA PHE A 51 10.57 -13.04 -8.58
C PHE A 51 11.14 -12.57 -9.93
N ALA A 52 10.31 -12.06 -10.84
CA ALA A 52 10.77 -11.52 -12.11
C ALA A 52 11.68 -10.31 -11.92
N ALA A 53 11.32 -9.37 -11.02
CA ALA A 53 12.15 -8.21 -10.72
C ALA A 53 13.47 -8.59 -10.03
N MET A 54 13.45 -9.52 -9.08
CA MET A 54 14.66 -10.06 -8.46
C MET A 54 15.60 -10.69 -9.50
N ARG A 55 15.06 -11.51 -10.42
CA ARG A 55 15.85 -12.14 -11.50
C ARG A 55 16.46 -11.11 -12.44
N ALA A 56 15.67 -10.09 -12.83
CA ALA A 56 16.15 -8.98 -13.66
C ALA A 56 17.27 -8.18 -12.96
N PHE A 57 17.09 -7.88 -11.68
CA PHE A 57 18.09 -7.17 -10.89
C PHE A 57 19.39 -7.97 -10.74
N ALA A 58 19.31 -9.27 -10.46
CA ALA A 58 20.47 -10.16 -10.38
C ALA A 58 21.23 -10.22 -11.71
N SER A 59 20.54 -10.26 -12.86
CA SER A 59 21.15 -10.20 -14.19
C SER A 59 21.87 -8.88 -14.42
N ALA A 60 21.23 -7.76 -14.11
CA ALA A 60 21.81 -6.42 -14.25
C ALA A 60 23.09 -6.23 -13.39
N LEU A 61 23.11 -6.79 -12.17
CA LEU A 61 24.33 -6.78 -11.34
C LEU A 61 25.45 -7.62 -11.94
N LYS A 62 25.14 -8.80 -12.49
CA LYS A 62 26.15 -9.64 -13.18
C LYS A 62 26.71 -8.96 -14.42
N GLU A 63 25.87 -8.32 -15.22
CA GLU A 63 26.29 -7.55 -16.41
C GLU A 63 27.24 -6.41 -16.05
N LYS A 64 27.07 -5.81 -14.85
CA LYS A 64 27.98 -4.80 -14.30
C LYS A 64 29.29 -5.39 -13.73
N GLY A 65 29.47 -6.72 -13.73
CA GLY A 65 30.66 -7.39 -13.23
C GLY A 65 30.61 -7.83 -11.77
N HIS A 66 29.48 -7.67 -11.09
CA HIS A 66 29.32 -8.15 -9.70
C HIS A 66 29.13 -9.67 -9.64
N ARG A 67 29.66 -10.30 -8.60
CA ARG A 67 29.45 -11.73 -8.33
C ARG A 67 28.10 -11.88 -7.63
N VAL A 68 27.13 -12.58 -8.27
CA VAL A 68 25.79 -12.79 -7.73
C VAL A 68 25.47 -14.28 -7.63
N ARG A 69 25.16 -14.75 -6.43
CA ARG A 69 24.53 -16.04 -6.18
C ARG A 69 23.02 -15.82 -6.07
N TYR A 70 22.32 -16.24 -7.10
CA TYR A 70 20.85 -16.27 -7.12
C TYR A 70 20.39 -17.70 -6.91
N VAL A 71 19.49 -17.92 -5.93
CA VAL A 71 18.91 -19.23 -5.62
C VAL A 71 17.43 -19.17 -5.95
N ARG A 72 17.02 -19.93 -6.98
CA ARG A 72 15.62 -20.01 -7.39
C ARG A 72 14.80 -20.87 -6.42
N LEU A 73 13.49 -20.69 -6.45
CA LEU A 73 12.56 -21.52 -5.68
C LEU A 73 12.65 -23.01 -6.07
N SER A 74 12.88 -23.28 -7.36
CA SER A 74 13.06 -24.62 -7.94
C SER A 74 14.46 -25.20 -7.80
N ASP A 75 15.42 -24.44 -7.27
CA ASP A 75 16.81 -24.87 -7.18
C ASP A 75 16.97 -25.94 -6.08
N GLY A 76 17.56 -27.10 -6.40
CA GLY A 76 17.79 -28.16 -5.43
C GLY A 76 18.71 -27.80 -4.26
N SER A 77 19.46 -26.70 -4.37
CA SER A 77 20.25 -26.13 -3.28
C SER A 77 19.44 -25.24 -2.33
N ASN A 78 18.20 -24.88 -2.68
CA ASN A 78 17.33 -24.05 -1.84
C ASN A 78 16.84 -24.81 -0.61
N ARG A 79 17.16 -24.31 0.56
CA ARG A 79 16.80 -24.92 1.87
C ARG A 79 15.41 -24.52 2.37
N GLY A 80 14.70 -23.64 1.67
CA GLY A 80 13.34 -23.19 2.00
C GLY A 80 13.27 -22.07 3.04
N ALA A 81 14.07 -22.11 4.08
CA ALA A 81 14.18 -21.04 5.10
C ALA A 81 15.35 -20.10 4.83
N LEU A 82 15.26 -18.85 5.31
CA LEU A 82 16.29 -17.83 5.12
C LEU A 82 17.59 -18.23 5.83
N GLU A 83 17.51 -18.59 7.09
CA GLU A 83 18.66 -18.92 7.95
C GLU A 83 19.42 -20.14 7.42
N ASP A 84 18.72 -21.19 7.02
CA ASP A 84 19.32 -22.42 6.51
C ASP A 84 20.06 -22.18 5.19
N ASN A 85 19.51 -21.32 4.32
CA ASN A 85 20.21 -20.88 3.10
C ASN A 85 21.46 -20.05 3.43
N LEU A 86 21.37 -19.10 4.37
CA LEU A 86 22.52 -18.29 4.79
C LEU A 86 23.63 -19.16 5.37
N ASN A 87 23.32 -20.09 6.29
CA ASN A 87 24.30 -21.02 6.87
C ASN A 87 24.95 -21.90 5.81
N ALA A 88 24.16 -22.43 4.87
CA ALA A 88 24.71 -23.22 3.75
C ALA A 88 25.64 -22.42 2.85
N LEU A 89 25.30 -21.15 2.58
CA LEU A 89 26.13 -20.25 1.75
C LEU A 89 27.40 -19.79 2.49
N VAL A 90 27.33 -19.52 3.79
CA VAL A 90 28.50 -19.22 4.63
C VAL A 90 29.50 -20.37 4.55
N THR A 91 29.03 -21.60 4.72
CA THR A 91 29.87 -22.80 4.61
C THR A 91 30.43 -22.98 3.19
N HIS A 92 29.57 -22.87 2.17
CA HIS A 92 29.96 -23.10 0.76
C HIS A 92 31.05 -22.14 0.27
N TYR A 93 30.96 -20.87 0.66
CA TYR A 93 31.91 -19.84 0.25
C TYR A 93 33.04 -19.60 1.26
N SER A 94 33.07 -20.34 2.38
CA SER A 94 33.98 -20.07 3.51
C SER A 94 33.96 -18.57 3.84
N ALA A 95 32.73 -18.00 3.99
CA ALA A 95 32.60 -16.58 4.17
C ALA A 95 33.07 -16.14 5.56
N ASP A 96 33.70 -14.98 5.62
CA ASP A 96 34.18 -14.36 6.86
C ASP A 96 33.10 -13.42 7.44
N ARG A 97 32.24 -12.84 6.57
CA ARG A 97 31.22 -11.86 6.95
C ARG A 97 29.93 -12.04 6.15
N VAL A 98 28.80 -11.69 6.79
CA VAL A 98 27.50 -11.54 6.11
C VAL A 98 26.92 -10.17 6.43
N LEU A 99 26.62 -9.40 5.40
CA LEU A 99 25.95 -8.10 5.51
C LEU A 99 24.56 -8.17 4.88
N TRP A 100 23.63 -7.36 5.42
CA TRP A 100 22.32 -7.11 4.81
C TRP A 100 21.92 -5.65 4.93
N GLN A 101 21.04 -5.20 4.04
CA GLN A 101 20.41 -3.89 4.16
C GLN A 101 19.26 -3.96 5.16
N GLU A 102 18.96 -2.87 5.86
CA GLU A 102 17.81 -2.77 6.77
C GLU A 102 16.54 -3.31 6.10
N PRO A 103 15.92 -4.41 6.61
CA PRO A 103 14.62 -4.85 6.11
C PRO A 103 13.53 -3.82 6.38
N ASP A 104 12.55 -3.69 5.49
CA ASP A 104 11.43 -2.78 5.74
C ASP A 104 10.33 -3.43 6.60
N GLU A 105 10.34 -4.76 6.72
CA GLU A 105 9.41 -5.51 7.57
C GLU A 105 10.02 -5.91 8.91
N TRP A 106 9.25 -5.71 9.98
CA TRP A 106 9.65 -6.04 11.35
C TRP A 106 9.98 -7.53 11.51
N ARG A 107 9.19 -8.40 10.88
CA ARG A 107 9.37 -9.86 10.89
C ARG A 107 10.76 -10.26 10.39
N LEU A 108 11.14 -9.79 9.20
CA LEU A 108 12.46 -10.08 8.61
C LEU A 108 13.60 -9.42 9.38
N ASP A 109 13.38 -8.21 9.88
CA ASP A 109 14.37 -7.51 10.72
C ASP A 109 14.70 -8.33 11.99
N LYS A 110 13.68 -8.83 12.70
CA LYS A 110 13.88 -9.67 13.89
C LYS A 110 14.45 -11.04 13.56
N GLN A 111 14.05 -11.63 12.44
CA GLN A 111 14.59 -12.91 11.96
C GLN A 111 16.09 -12.81 11.69
N LEU A 112 16.54 -11.80 10.95
CA LEU A 112 17.97 -11.58 10.67
C LEU A 112 18.77 -11.22 11.93
N GLN A 113 18.21 -10.38 12.83
CA GLN A 113 18.83 -10.09 14.12
C GLN A 113 18.97 -11.34 15.02
N ALA A 114 17.99 -12.23 15.00
CA ALA A 114 18.05 -13.50 15.75
C ALA A 114 19.10 -14.43 15.15
N TRP A 115 19.12 -14.59 13.84
CA TRP A 115 20.13 -15.38 13.14
C TRP A 115 21.56 -14.86 13.41
N ALA A 116 21.76 -13.54 13.37
CA ALA A 116 23.07 -12.92 13.61
C ALA A 116 23.68 -13.26 14.98
N LYS A 117 22.85 -13.48 16.00
CA LYS A 117 23.33 -13.87 17.35
C LYS A 117 23.92 -15.28 17.40
N THR A 118 23.54 -16.13 16.46
CA THR A 118 24.00 -17.54 16.38
C THR A 118 24.91 -17.80 15.19
N ALA A 119 25.11 -16.81 14.32
CA ALA A 119 25.95 -16.93 13.14
C ALA A 119 27.42 -17.18 13.53
N SER A 120 28.09 -18.08 12.79
CA SER A 120 29.51 -18.41 12.99
C SER A 120 30.48 -17.39 12.38
N VAL A 121 29.96 -16.32 11.81
CA VAL A 121 30.70 -15.27 11.06
C VAL A 121 30.33 -13.89 11.55
N GLU A 122 31.17 -12.90 11.23
CA GLU A 122 30.82 -11.49 11.50
C GLU A 122 29.59 -11.08 10.72
N THR A 123 28.70 -10.33 11.36
CA THR A 123 27.47 -9.84 10.73
C THR A 123 27.27 -8.34 10.91
N ALA A 124 26.72 -7.66 9.90
CA ALA A 124 26.35 -6.25 10.02
C ALA A 124 25.12 -5.91 9.18
N CYS A 125 24.31 -5.00 9.71
CA CYS A 125 23.18 -4.37 9.02
C CYS A 125 23.58 -2.98 8.56
N VAL A 126 23.27 -2.62 7.31
CA VAL A 126 23.51 -1.28 6.76
C VAL A 126 22.22 -0.60 6.34
N SER A 127 22.25 0.72 6.17
CA SER A 127 21.09 1.47 5.67
C SER A 127 20.65 0.98 4.29
N SER A 128 19.36 0.99 4.01
CA SER A 128 18.81 0.73 2.67
C SER A 128 18.99 1.91 1.69
N GLU A 129 19.41 3.09 2.17
CA GLU A 129 19.62 4.33 1.41
C GLU A 129 18.38 4.81 0.61
N HIS A 130 17.19 4.36 1.00
CA HIS A 130 15.99 4.55 0.20
C HIS A 130 15.08 5.67 0.73
N PHE A 131 14.89 5.75 2.03
CA PHE A 131 13.93 6.67 2.63
C PHE A 131 14.52 8.08 2.86
N PHE A 132 13.63 9.06 3.02
CA PHE A 132 14.03 10.41 3.42
C PHE A 132 14.47 10.47 4.88
N THR A 133 13.96 9.57 5.72
CA THR A 133 14.15 9.61 7.18
C THR A 133 14.59 8.25 7.74
N PRO A 134 15.29 8.21 8.87
CA PRO A 134 15.52 6.99 9.64
C PRO A 134 14.20 6.47 10.23
N ARG A 135 14.20 5.22 10.73
CA ARG A 135 13.00 4.54 11.25
C ARG A 135 12.33 5.25 12.44
N ASP A 136 13.12 5.93 13.26
CA ASP A 136 12.70 6.62 14.48
C ASP A 136 12.29 8.09 14.28
N ALA A 137 12.38 8.62 13.05
CA ALA A 137 12.16 10.04 12.79
C ALA A 137 10.78 10.55 13.22
N VAL A 138 9.73 9.76 13.02
CA VAL A 138 8.36 10.15 13.40
C VAL A 138 8.19 10.12 14.92
N SER A 139 8.64 9.07 15.61
CA SER A 139 8.58 8.99 17.07
C SER A 139 9.39 10.09 17.73
N THR A 140 10.58 10.39 17.22
CA THR A 140 11.42 11.50 17.68
C THR A 140 10.73 12.86 17.46
N PHE A 141 10.15 13.09 16.27
CA PHE A 141 9.45 14.35 15.97
C PHE A 141 8.24 14.59 16.88
N PHE A 142 7.52 13.53 17.26
CA PHE A 142 6.33 13.62 18.10
C PHE A 142 6.58 13.34 19.59
N ALA A 143 7.81 13.11 20.04
CA ALA A 143 8.13 12.72 21.41
C ALA A 143 7.53 13.65 22.50
N SER A 144 7.45 14.96 22.23
CA SER A 144 6.88 15.96 23.15
C SER A 144 5.45 16.37 22.82
N ARG A 145 4.81 15.76 21.81
CA ARG A 145 3.50 16.18 21.28
C ARG A 145 2.38 15.23 21.73
N LYS A 146 1.26 15.79 22.17
CA LYS A 146 0.09 15.00 22.60
C LYS A 146 -0.65 14.30 21.45
N SER A 147 -0.53 14.79 20.24
CA SER A 147 -1.20 14.20 19.06
C SER A 147 -0.27 14.15 17.88
N TRP A 148 -0.30 12.99 17.22
CA TRP A 148 0.48 12.76 16.01
C TRP A 148 -0.40 13.11 14.81
N ARG A 149 0.06 14.05 13.98
CA ARG A 149 -0.64 14.46 12.77
C ARG A 149 0.34 14.54 11.61
N MET A 150 0.06 13.79 10.56
CA MET A 150 0.89 13.76 9.35
C MET A 150 1.18 15.15 8.79
N GLU A 151 0.22 16.06 8.80
CA GLU A 151 0.38 17.43 8.29
C GLU A 151 1.54 18.21 8.97
N TYR A 152 1.74 18.04 10.27
CA TYR A 152 2.86 18.70 10.97
C TYR A 152 4.22 18.10 10.59
N PHE A 153 4.26 16.78 10.48
CA PHE A 153 5.45 16.07 10.02
C PHE A 153 5.77 16.41 8.57
N TYR A 154 4.80 16.47 7.69
CA TYR A 154 4.97 16.83 6.29
C TYR A 154 5.52 18.24 6.11
N ARG A 155 5.03 19.23 6.86
CA ARG A 155 5.58 20.60 6.83
C ARG A 155 7.04 20.64 7.26
N GLU A 156 7.40 19.90 8.30
CA GLU A 156 8.79 19.73 8.72
C GLU A 156 9.65 19.10 7.64
N MET A 157 9.15 18.05 6.98
CA MET A 157 9.84 17.39 5.89
C MET A 157 10.08 18.33 4.70
N ARG A 158 9.08 19.13 4.34
CA ARG A 158 9.24 20.16 3.29
C ARG A 158 10.33 21.16 3.63
N ARG A 159 10.38 21.66 4.88
CA ARG A 159 11.42 22.58 5.34
C ARG A 159 12.79 21.94 5.33
N ARG A 160 12.92 20.75 5.89
CA ARG A 160 14.20 20.02 5.97
C ARG A 160 14.82 19.75 4.61
N HIS A 161 14.01 19.49 3.59
CA HIS A 161 14.47 19.11 2.27
C HIS A 161 14.32 20.20 1.20
N GLY A 162 13.84 21.40 1.54
CA GLY A 162 13.67 22.53 0.62
C GLY A 162 12.65 22.26 -0.48
N ILE A 163 11.56 21.51 -0.17
CA ILE A 163 10.60 21.05 -1.18
C ILE A 163 9.37 21.95 -1.22
N LEU A 164 9.06 22.51 -2.41
CA LEU A 164 7.97 23.46 -2.68
C LEU A 164 8.00 24.66 -1.72
N LEU A 165 9.19 25.21 -1.49
CA LEU A 165 9.40 26.41 -0.70
C LEU A 165 9.96 27.53 -1.57
N THR A 166 9.58 28.75 -1.24
CA THR A 166 10.19 30.00 -1.77
C THR A 166 11.60 30.17 -1.22
N SER A 167 12.33 31.16 -1.73
CA SER A 167 13.66 31.57 -1.22
C SER A 167 13.64 31.98 0.25
N GLU A 168 12.49 32.50 0.74
CA GLU A 168 12.27 32.92 2.11
C GLU A 168 11.86 31.74 3.05
N GLY A 169 11.73 30.52 2.52
CA GLY A 169 11.33 29.33 3.28
C GLY A 169 9.83 29.19 3.50
N GLU A 170 9.02 30.02 2.85
CA GLU A 170 7.56 29.94 2.89
C GLU A 170 7.02 28.94 1.84
N PRO A 171 5.82 28.34 2.03
CA PRO A 171 5.27 27.42 1.06
C PRO A 171 4.95 28.12 -0.26
N GLU A 172 5.38 27.53 -1.37
CA GLU A 172 5.00 28.01 -2.71
C GLU A 172 3.48 28.11 -2.84
N GLY A 173 2.99 29.23 -3.45
CA GLY A 173 1.58 29.56 -3.54
C GLY A 173 0.91 29.96 -2.22
N GLY A 174 1.67 30.18 -1.13
CA GLY A 174 1.18 30.67 0.15
C GLY A 174 0.40 29.66 1.00
N LYS A 175 0.27 28.42 0.56
CA LYS A 175 -0.46 27.38 1.27
C LYS A 175 0.38 26.13 1.46
N TRP A 176 0.26 25.49 2.65
CA TRP A 176 0.90 24.21 2.92
C TRP A 176 0.15 23.00 2.32
N ASN A 177 -1.13 23.17 1.97
CA ASN A 177 -2.01 22.07 1.60
C ASN A 177 -3.06 22.53 0.60
N TYR A 178 -3.21 21.82 -0.50
CA TYR A 178 -4.16 22.07 -1.60
C TYR A 178 -5.24 20.97 -1.72
N ASP A 179 -5.37 20.06 -0.76
CA ASP A 179 -6.26 18.90 -0.80
C ASP A 179 -7.74 19.26 -1.10
N ALA A 180 -8.22 20.41 -0.63
CA ALA A 180 -9.59 20.87 -0.87
C ALA A 180 -9.88 21.15 -2.37
N GLU A 181 -8.85 21.42 -3.17
CA GLU A 181 -8.95 21.71 -4.59
C GLU A 181 -8.97 20.41 -5.44
N ASN A 182 -8.64 19.26 -4.86
CA ASN A 182 -8.32 17.99 -5.50
C ASN A 182 -9.44 16.92 -5.34
N ARG A 183 -10.74 17.30 -5.33
CA ARG A 183 -11.86 16.40 -5.01
C ARG A 183 -13.01 16.53 -6.01
N ARG A 184 -12.70 16.47 -7.29
CA ARG A 184 -13.71 16.54 -8.35
C ARG A 184 -14.15 15.14 -8.77
N ARG A 185 -15.43 15.03 -9.20
CA ARG A 185 -15.93 13.84 -9.89
C ARG A 185 -15.43 13.89 -11.33
N TRP A 186 -14.94 12.77 -11.84
CA TRP A 186 -14.63 12.62 -13.26
C TRP A 186 -15.88 12.16 -14.02
N SER A 187 -16.14 12.75 -15.18
CA SER A 187 -17.34 12.51 -16.01
C SER A 187 -17.02 12.15 -17.46
N GLY A 188 -15.77 11.73 -17.73
CA GLY A 188 -15.32 11.39 -19.07
C GLY A 188 -14.38 12.41 -19.72
N GLU A 189 -14.29 13.64 -19.15
CA GLU A 189 -13.43 14.69 -19.67
C GLU A 189 -12.49 15.25 -18.58
N PRO A 190 -11.18 15.40 -18.91
CA PRO A 190 -10.51 14.93 -20.12
C PRO A 190 -10.53 13.41 -20.22
N PRO A 191 -10.27 12.81 -21.40
CA PRO A 191 -10.23 11.35 -21.53
C PRO A 191 -9.21 10.75 -20.56
N ALA A 192 -9.52 9.57 -20.03
CA ALA A 192 -8.60 8.83 -19.15
C ALA A 192 -7.28 8.55 -19.90
N PRO A 193 -6.13 8.62 -19.20
CA PRO A 193 -4.85 8.27 -19.80
C PRO A 193 -4.84 6.82 -20.28
N GLY A 194 -4.27 6.57 -21.44
CA GLY A 194 -4.04 5.21 -21.92
C GLY A 194 -3.08 4.43 -21.02
N ASP A 195 -3.22 3.11 -20.97
CA ASP A 195 -2.33 2.24 -20.18
C ASP A 195 -0.94 2.15 -20.82
N SER A 196 0.02 2.90 -20.29
CA SER A 196 1.42 2.96 -20.71
C SER A 196 2.32 1.91 -20.03
N ARG A 197 1.76 1.01 -19.21
CA ARG A 197 2.55 -0.03 -18.54
C ARG A 197 3.24 -0.96 -19.54
N PRO A 198 4.41 -1.52 -19.21
CA PRO A 198 5.13 -2.46 -20.07
C PRO A 198 4.31 -3.73 -20.34
N ARG A 199 4.76 -4.55 -21.28
CA ARG A 199 4.16 -5.87 -21.58
C ARG A 199 5.24 -6.93 -21.55
N HIS A 200 4.97 -8.03 -20.84
CA HIS A 200 5.86 -9.16 -20.70
C HIS A 200 5.11 -10.47 -20.86
N ASP A 201 5.77 -11.47 -21.43
CA ASP A 201 5.39 -12.87 -21.22
C ASP A 201 6.16 -13.44 -20.02
N ARG A 202 5.43 -13.85 -19.00
CA ARG A 202 5.95 -14.51 -17.77
C ARG A 202 5.36 -15.90 -17.56
N SER A 203 4.81 -16.49 -18.62
CA SER A 203 4.18 -17.82 -18.57
C SER A 203 5.14 -18.91 -18.09
N ALA A 204 6.40 -18.86 -18.50
CA ALA A 204 7.42 -19.82 -18.04
C ALA A 204 7.71 -19.69 -16.53
N LEU A 205 7.80 -18.46 -16.02
CA LEU A 205 7.98 -18.21 -14.58
C LEU A 205 6.74 -18.66 -13.80
N TRP A 206 5.56 -18.35 -14.28
CA TRP A 206 4.32 -18.77 -13.65
C TRP A 206 4.21 -20.30 -13.58
N ALA A 207 4.52 -21.00 -14.65
CA ALA A 207 4.56 -22.47 -14.65
C ALA A 207 5.60 -23.02 -13.65
N GLU A 208 6.76 -22.37 -13.48
CA GLU A 208 7.76 -22.74 -12.45
C GLU A 208 7.19 -22.56 -11.04
N ILE A 209 6.56 -21.42 -10.75
CA ILE A 209 5.94 -21.11 -9.44
C ILE A 209 4.89 -22.17 -9.10
N GLN A 210 4.03 -22.53 -10.06
CA GLN A 210 3.00 -23.57 -9.89
C GLN A 210 3.61 -24.95 -9.61
N ARG A 211 4.63 -25.37 -10.37
CA ARG A 211 5.34 -26.64 -10.15
C ARG A 211 5.98 -26.72 -8.77
N CYS A 212 6.44 -25.58 -8.23
CA CYS A 212 6.95 -25.50 -6.86
C CYS A 212 5.83 -25.55 -5.80
N GLY A 213 4.54 -25.63 -6.18
CA GLY A 213 3.41 -25.74 -5.27
C GLY A 213 3.14 -24.48 -4.45
N VAL A 214 3.45 -23.29 -4.96
CA VAL A 214 3.09 -22.01 -4.32
C VAL A 214 1.60 -21.79 -4.47
N LYS A 215 0.91 -21.60 -3.36
CA LYS A 215 -0.52 -21.26 -3.35
C LYS A 215 -0.70 -19.77 -3.60
N THR A 216 -1.61 -19.42 -4.49
CA THR A 216 -1.93 -18.04 -4.84
C THR A 216 -3.42 -17.89 -5.13
N PHE A 217 -3.88 -16.64 -5.27
CA PHE A 217 -5.21 -16.31 -5.75
C PHE A 217 -5.15 -15.17 -6.78
N GLY A 218 -6.28 -14.76 -7.33
CA GLY A 218 -6.35 -13.72 -8.36
C GLY A 218 -5.83 -14.20 -9.73
N GLU A 219 -5.99 -13.36 -10.73
CA GLU A 219 -5.61 -13.68 -12.10
C GLU A 219 -4.10 -13.44 -12.32
N PRO A 220 -3.33 -14.42 -12.80
CA PRO A 220 -1.88 -14.27 -12.99
C PRO A 220 -1.51 -13.33 -14.14
N GLN A 221 -2.34 -13.22 -15.19
CA GLN A 221 -2.05 -12.47 -16.43
C GLN A 221 -0.61 -12.66 -16.93
N ALA A 222 -0.11 -13.90 -16.85
CA ALA A 222 1.31 -14.19 -17.03
C ALA A 222 1.78 -14.02 -18.48
N ASP A 223 0.94 -14.25 -19.47
CA ASP A 223 1.18 -14.06 -20.90
C ASP A 223 1.12 -12.59 -21.34
N ASN A 224 0.47 -11.75 -20.54
CA ASN A 224 0.35 -10.29 -20.78
C ASN A 224 0.63 -9.51 -19.49
N PHE A 225 1.73 -9.82 -18.82
CA PHE A 225 2.09 -9.21 -17.54
C PHE A 225 2.46 -7.73 -17.71
N ARG A 226 1.85 -6.85 -16.91
CA ARG A 226 1.84 -5.41 -17.15
C ARG A 226 2.58 -4.56 -16.12
N TRP A 227 3.23 -5.14 -15.14
CA TRP A 227 3.95 -4.38 -14.12
C TRP A 227 5.44 -4.19 -14.47
N PRO A 228 6.06 -3.03 -14.15
CA PRO A 228 7.48 -2.80 -14.38
C PRO A 228 8.32 -3.77 -13.54
N LEU A 229 9.34 -4.38 -14.14
CA LEU A 229 10.16 -5.41 -13.54
C LEU A 229 11.64 -5.01 -13.39
N ASN A 230 12.00 -3.82 -13.84
CA ASN A 230 13.35 -3.27 -13.73
C ASN A 230 13.32 -1.74 -13.66
N ARG A 231 14.47 -1.16 -13.33
CA ARG A 231 14.60 0.28 -13.18
C ARG A 231 14.29 1.07 -14.46
N SER A 232 14.68 0.57 -15.63
CA SER A 232 14.40 1.28 -16.90
C SER A 232 12.90 1.44 -17.14
N GLU A 233 12.15 0.35 -16.94
CA GLU A 233 10.68 0.36 -17.07
C GLU A 233 10.01 1.21 -15.98
N ALA A 234 10.51 1.11 -14.74
CA ALA A 234 10.03 1.94 -13.64
C ALA A 234 10.25 3.44 -13.91
N LYS A 235 11.41 3.80 -14.46
CA LYS A 235 11.71 5.18 -14.86
C LYS A 235 10.83 5.65 -16.02
N ALA A 236 10.60 4.82 -17.04
CA ALA A 236 9.68 5.13 -18.14
C ALA A 236 8.24 5.34 -17.62
N SER A 237 7.80 4.54 -16.63
CA SER A 237 6.49 4.74 -16.00
C SER A 237 6.40 6.06 -15.22
N LEU A 238 7.47 6.44 -14.51
CA LEU A 238 7.55 7.75 -13.85
C LEU A 238 7.50 8.89 -14.87
N ASP A 239 8.27 8.81 -15.94
CA ASP A 239 8.32 9.86 -16.98
C ASP A 239 6.98 10.01 -17.69
N ALA A 240 6.29 8.90 -18.00
CA ALA A 240 4.95 8.91 -18.55
C ALA A 240 3.93 9.55 -17.58
N PHE A 241 3.99 9.20 -16.30
CA PHE A 241 3.14 9.84 -15.27
C PHE A 241 3.38 11.34 -15.19
N ILE A 242 4.63 11.78 -15.06
CA ILE A 242 4.98 13.21 -14.97
C ILE A 242 4.51 13.97 -16.19
N SER A 243 4.69 13.41 -17.40
CA SER A 243 4.40 14.09 -18.66
C SER A 243 2.92 14.13 -19.01
N HIS A 244 2.18 13.06 -18.72
CA HIS A 244 0.81 12.92 -19.26
C HIS A 244 -0.28 12.88 -18.19
N VAL A 245 0.03 12.50 -16.96
CA VAL A 245 -0.96 12.22 -15.93
C VAL A 245 -0.94 13.24 -14.80
N LEU A 246 0.25 13.61 -14.31
CA LEU A 246 0.42 14.54 -13.18
C LEU A 246 -0.32 15.88 -13.35
N PRO A 247 -0.36 16.50 -14.54
CA PRO A 247 -1.11 17.75 -14.74
C PRO A 247 -2.58 17.66 -14.35
N GLN A 248 -3.18 16.48 -14.47
CA GLN A 248 -4.59 16.21 -14.19
C GLN A 248 -4.82 15.46 -12.87
N PHE A 249 -3.77 14.88 -12.29
CA PHE A 249 -3.83 14.04 -11.07
C PHE A 249 -4.61 14.71 -9.93
N GLY A 250 -4.29 15.98 -9.63
CA GLY A 250 -4.91 16.68 -8.50
C GLY A 250 -6.43 16.73 -8.60
N ASN A 251 -6.98 17.11 -9.75
CA ASN A 251 -8.42 17.26 -9.92
C ASN A 251 -9.20 15.98 -9.63
N TRP A 252 -8.68 14.80 -10.03
CA TRP A 252 -9.40 13.53 -10.03
C TRP A 252 -8.75 12.43 -9.20
N GLN A 253 -7.83 12.75 -8.29
CA GLN A 253 -7.18 11.74 -7.43
C GLN A 253 -8.16 10.91 -6.59
N ASP A 254 -9.34 11.46 -6.26
CA ASP A 254 -10.39 10.80 -5.48
C ASP A 254 -11.52 10.23 -6.36
N ALA A 255 -11.47 10.42 -7.67
CA ALA A 255 -12.50 9.92 -8.59
C ALA A 255 -12.41 8.40 -8.77
N MET A 256 -13.55 7.75 -9.00
CA MET A 256 -13.66 6.32 -9.29
C MET A 256 -14.58 6.11 -10.49
N HIS A 257 -14.26 5.11 -11.33
CA HIS A 257 -15.06 4.80 -12.51
C HIS A 257 -15.06 3.30 -12.80
N ALA A 258 -16.19 2.77 -13.27
CA ALA A 258 -16.34 1.34 -13.49
C ALA A 258 -15.52 0.83 -14.68
N GLU A 259 -15.42 1.63 -15.73
CA GLU A 259 -14.72 1.29 -16.98
C GLU A 259 -13.25 1.77 -17.03
N GLU A 260 -12.83 2.63 -16.06
CA GLU A 260 -11.49 3.23 -16.01
C GLU A 260 -10.78 2.91 -14.69
N PRO A 261 -10.13 1.74 -14.58
CA PRO A 261 -9.59 1.22 -13.32
C PRO A 261 -8.43 2.04 -12.75
N PHE A 262 -7.70 2.76 -13.61
CA PHE A 262 -6.49 3.48 -13.20
C PHE A 262 -6.66 4.99 -13.16
N LEU A 263 -7.59 5.56 -13.95
CA LEU A 263 -7.79 7.01 -14.08
C LEU A 263 -6.46 7.77 -14.14
N PHE A 264 -6.28 8.77 -13.29
CA PHE A 264 -5.07 9.61 -13.27
C PHE A 264 -4.05 9.21 -12.20
N HIS A 265 -4.01 7.92 -11.81
CA HIS A 265 -3.06 7.43 -10.81
C HIS A 265 -1.70 7.07 -11.42
N SER A 266 -0.63 7.20 -10.60
CA SER A 266 0.75 7.08 -11.07
C SER A 266 1.22 5.66 -11.38
N LEU A 267 0.62 4.65 -10.75
CA LEU A 267 0.96 3.21 -10.84
C LEU A 267 2.45 2.88 -10.53
N ILE A 268 3.17 3.79 -9.84
CA ILE A 268 4.61 3.60 -9.52
C ILE A 268 4.86 3.04 -8.12
N SER A 269 3.80 2.76 -7.34
CA SER A 269 3.92 2.32 -5.94
C SER A 269 4.71 1.02 -5.78
N PHE A 270 4.51 0.04 -6.67
CA PHE A 270 5.30 -1.19 -6.69
C PHE A 270 6.80 -0.89 -6.91
N ALA A 271 7.13 -0.07 -7.90
CA ALA A 271 8.50 0.30 -8.20
C ALA A 271 9.17 1.09 -7.06
N LEU A 272 8.42 1.94 -6.35
CA LEU A 272 8.90 2.63 -5.14
C LEU A 272 9.14 1.65 -3.99
N ASN A 273 8.23 0.71 -3.76
CA ASN A 273 8.30 -0.18 -2.61
C ASN A 273 9.33 -1.30 -2.80
N THR A 274 9.62 -1.67 -4.04
CA THR A 274 10.74 -2.57 -4.40
C THR A 274 12.05 -1.83 -4.62
N LYS A 275 12.10 -0.51 -4.42
CA LYS A 275 13.29 0.36 -4.54
C LYS A 275 13.87 0.49 -5.95
N MET A 276 13.15 0.05 -6.98
CA MET A 276 13.51 0.35 -8.38
C MET A 276 13.50 1.85 -8.67
N LEU A 277 12.62 2.62 -8.01
CA LEU A 277 12.62 4.09 -7.99
C LEU A 277 12.99 4.60 -6.60
N ASN A 278 13.79 5.66 -6.53
CA ASN A 278 14.07 6.35 -5.28
C ASN A 278 13.03 7.45 -5.04
N PRO A 279 12.43 7.59 -3.84
CA PRO A 279 11.44 8.61 -3.57
C PRO A 279 11.97 10.04 -3.75
N ARG A 280 13.28 10.28 -3.58
CA ARG A 280 13.89 11.59 -3.80
C ARG A 280 13.84 11.98 -5.28
N GLU A 281 14.12 11.07 -6.20
CA GLU A 281 14.03 11.35 -7.65
C GLU A 281 12.57 11.57 -8.10
N VAL A 282 11.62 10.84 -7.51
CA VAL A 282 10.18 11.00 -7.81
C VAL A 282 9.70 12.38 -7.38
N VAL A 283 10.06 12.80 -6.16
CA VAL A 283 9.71 14.13 -5.65
C VAL A 283 10.38 15.24 -6.47
N ALA A 284 11.67 15.06 -6.82
CA ALA A 284 12.40 16.02 -7.66
C ALA A 284 11.77 16.18 -9.04
N ALA A 285 11.36 15.08 -9.68
CA ALA A 285 10.69 15.11 -10.99
C ALA A 285 9.34 15.85 -10.93
N ALA A 286 8.54 15.60 -9.90
CA ALA A 286 7.28 16.31 -9.71
C ALA A 286 7.49 17.82 -9.42
N GLN A 287 8.46 18.17 -8.58
CA GLN A 287 8.81 19.56 -8.30
C GLN A 287 9.32 20.28 -9.56
N GLN A 288 10.11 19.59 -10.39
CA GLN A 288 10.57 20.16 -11.67
C GLN A 288 9.40 20.41 -12.63
N ALA A 289 8.41 19.51 -12.69
CA ALA A 289 7.20 19.72 -13.50
C ALA A 289 6.43 20.98 -13.08
N TRP A 290 6.35 21.29 -11.79
CA TRP A 290 5.81 22.57 -11.29
C TRP A 290 6.67 23.76 -11.75
N ARG A 291 7.96 23.72 -11.48
CA ARG A 291 8.87 24.84 -11.79
C ARG A 291 8.96 25.17 -13.27
N SER A 292 8.81 24.18 -14.14
CA SER A 292 8.74 24.36 -15.59
C SER A 292 7.36 24.79 -16.12
N GLY A 293 6.35 24.92 -15.25
CA GLY A 293 4.98 25.27 -15.66
C GLY A 293 4.21 24.11 -16.31
N HIS A 294 4.74 22.88 -16.27
CA HIS A 294 4.13 21.70 -16.91
C HIS A 294 2.93 21.16 -16.11
N ALA A 295 2.97 21.22 -14.79
CA ALA A 295 1.89 20.76 -13.91
C ALA A 295 1.50 21.82 -12.88
N PRO A 296 0.19 21.95 -12.53
CA PRO A 296 -0.29 22.93 -11.57
C PRO A 296 0.12 22.56 -10.13
N LEU A 297 0.40 23.58 -9.30
CA LEU A 297 0.85 23.40 -7.92
C LEU A 297 -0.06 22.49 -7.07
N PRO A 298 -1.40 22.57 -7.13
CA PRO A 298 -2.26 21.68 -6.36
C PRO A 298 -2.05 20.18 -6.68
N ALA A 299 -1.84 19.83 -7.95
CA ALA A 299 -1.57 18.45 -8.37
C ALA A 299 -0.20 17.97 -7.88
N VAL A 300 0.83 18.81 -8.04
CA VAL A 300 2.21 18.50 -7.63
C VAL A 300 2.32 18.39 -6.11
N GLU A 301 1.74 19.33 -5.36
CA GLU A 301 1.73 19.30 -3.89
C GLU A 301 0.96 18.08 -3.39
N GLY A 302 -0.22 17.81 -3.97
CA GLY A 302 -1.02 16.64 -3.64
C GLY A 302 -0.25 15.31 -3.84
N PHE A 303 0.50 15.20 -4.94
CA PHE A 303 1.33 14.03 -5.24
C PHE A 303 2.55 13.93 -4.29
N ILE A 304 3.31 15.02 -4.12
CA ILE A 304 4.48 15.03 -3.22
C ILE A 304 4.08 14.71 -1.79
N ARG A 305 2.91 15.15 -1.33
CA ARG A 305 2.37 14.83 0.00
C ARG A 305 2.18 13.33 0.21
N GLN A 306 1.86 12.56 -0.83
CA GLN A 306 1.77 11.10 -0.71
C GLN A 306 3.15 10.48 -0.47
N ILE A 307 4.20 10.99 -1.12
CA ILE A 307 5.56 10.44 -1.06
C ILE A 307 6.32 10.94 0.17
N LEU A 308 6.43 12.25 0.34
CA LEU A 308 7.21 12.89 1.42
C LEU A 308 6.46 12.93 2.76
N GLY A 309 5.12 13.04 2.70
CA GLY A 309 4.26 13.08 3.87
C GLY A 309 3.82 11.69 4.31
N TRP A 310 2.82 11.14 3.64
CA TRP A 310 2.19 9.89 4.07
C TRP A 310 3.13 8.70 4.10
N ARG A 311 3.91 8.46 3.05
CA ARG A 311 4.80 7.30 2.97
C ARG A 311 5.84 7.27 4.10
N GLU A 312 6.50 8.40 4.38
CA GLU A 312 7.45 8.50 5.49
C GLU A 312 6.76 8.42 6.86
N TYR A 313 5.59 9.05 6.99
CA TYR A 313 4.83 9.05 8.23
C TYR A 313 4.31 7.66 8.61
N VAL A 314 3.70 6.92 7.69
CA VAL A 314 3.21 5.55 7.98
C VAL A 314 4.35 4.59 8.30
N ARG A 315 5.52 4.74 7.64
CA ARG A 315 6.71 3.99 7.99
C ARG A 315 7.17 4.25 9.43
N GLY A 316 7.17 5.51 9.84
CA GLY A 316 7.52 5.88 11.21
C GLY A 316 6.52 5.38 12.25
N ILE A 317 5.21 5.41 11.95
CA ILE A 317 4.17 4.79 12.79
C ILE A 317 4.43 3.28 12.92
N TYR A 318 4.62 2.59 11.79
CA TYR A 318 4.92 1.16 11.78
C TYR A 318 6.09 0.82 12.72
N TRP A 319 7.26 1.41 12.51
CA TRP A 319 8.44 1.10 13.30
C TRP A 319 8.32 1.49 14.78
N SER A 320 7.57 2.55 15.10
CA SER A 320 7.37 2.99 16.48
C SER A 320 6.37 2.14 17.27
N GLN A 321 5.46 1.44 16.60
CA GLN A 321 4.36 0.71 17.23
C GLN A 321 4.49 -0.82 17.16
N MET A 322 5.37 -1.35 16.29
CA MET A 322 5.58 -2.79 16.19
C MET A 322 6.31 -3.36 17.42
N PRO A 323 6.01 -4.62 17.84
CA PRO A 323 5.12 -5.58 17.21
C PRO A 323 3.63 -5.44 17.56
N GLY A 324 3.27 -4.71 18.61
CA GLY A 324 1.92 -4.66 19.15
C GLY A 324 0.87 -4.05 18.20
N TYR A 325 1.30 -3.28 17.18
CA TYR A 325 0.39 -2.61 16.27
C TYR A 325 -0.52 -3.57 15.50
N ARG A 326 -0.04 -4.76 15.14
CA ARG A 326 -0.83 -5.78 14.43
C ARG A 326 -2.08 -6.23 15.16
N GLU A 327 -2.03 -6.22 16.49
CA GLU A 327 -3.10 -6.76 17.34
C GLU A 327 -4.16 -5.71 17.71
N LEU A 328 -3.96 -4.46 17.29
CA LEU A 328 -4.85 -3.37 17.64
C LEU A 328 -6.21 -3.52 16.98
N ASN A 329 -7.29 -3.41 17.79
CA ASN A 329 -8.68 -3.49 17.35
C ASN A 329 -9.56 -2.64 18.28
N ALA A 330 -9.39 -1.32 18.23
CA ALA A 330 -10.03 -0.38 19.15
C ALA A 330 -11.57 -0.39 19.10
N LEU A 331 -12.16 -0.87 18.01
CA LEU A 331 -13.60 -0.98 17.84
C LEU A 331 -14.15 -2.38 18.11
N GLU A 332 -13.28 -3.35 18.49
CA GLU A 332 -13.64 -4.74 18.81
C GLU A 332 -14.43 -5.43 17.69
N GLN A 333 -13.92 -5.37 16.48
CA GLN A 333 -14.55 -5.94 15.29
C GLN A 333 -13.96 -7.32 14.97
N HIS A 334 -14.80 -8.34 14.81
CA HIS A 334 -14.35 -9.74 14.72
C HIS A 334 -15.03 -10.55 13.61
N ALA A 335 -15.92 -9.94 12.80
CA ALA A 335 -16.58 -10.66 11.73
C ALA A 335 -15.58 -11.12 10.66
N PRO A 336 -15.70 -12.34 10.11
CA PRO A 336 -14.85 -12.84 9.04
C PRO A 336 -15.12 -12.09 7.73
N LEU A 337 -14.16 -12.17 6.80
CA LEU A 337 -14.36 -11.68 5.44
C LEU A 337 -15.42 -12.53 4.72
N PRO A 338 -16.39 -11.91 4.05
CA PRO A 338 -17.31 -12.63 3.17
C PRO A 338 -16.59 -13.31 1.98
N ASP A 339 -17.14 -14.39 1.48
CA ASP A 339 -16.57 -15.19 0.39
C ASP A 339 -16.34 -14.39 -0.91
N TRP A 340 -17.13 -13.34 -1.13
CA TRP A 340 -16.96 -12.51 -2.31
C TRP A 340 -15.68 -11.62 -2.28
N PHE A 341 -14.96 -11.50 -1.16
CA PHE A 341 -13.60 -10.95 -1.18
C PHE A 341 -12.64 -11.75 -2.06
N TRP A 342 -12.91 -13.04 -2.23
CA TRP A 342 -12.09 -13.97 -3.02
C TRP A 342 -12.60 -14.18 -4.44
N THR A 343 -13.83 -13.76 -4.74
CA THR A 343 -14.49 -14.02 -6.03
C THR A 343 -14.96 -12.76 -6.77
N GLY A 344 -15.11 -11.64 -6.07
CA GLY A 344 -15.72 -10.42 -6.61
C GLY A 344 -17.25 -10.51 -6.83
N LYS A 345 -17.88 -11.64 -6.49
CA LYS A 345 -19.29 -11.92 -6.79
C LYS A 345 -20.21 -11.39 -5.70
N THR A 346 -20.56 -10.12 -5.80
CA THR A 346 -21.54 -9.46 -4.92
C THR A 346 -22.52 -8.62 -5.74
N GLN A 347 -23.73 -8.44 -5.23
CA GLN A 347 -24.77 -7.60 -5.85
C GLN A 347 -24.51 -6.09 -5.61
N MET A 348 -23.59 -5.75 -4.72
CA MET A 348 -23.15 -4.37 -4.50
C MET A 348 -22.17 -3.95 -5.59
N ARG A 349 -22.65 -3.30 -6.66
CA ARG A 349 -21.85 -2.98 -7.85
C ARG A 349 -20.51 -2.30 -7.55
N CYS A 350 -20.46 -1.38 -6.59
CA CYS A 350 -19.19 -0.72 -6.20
C CYS A 350 -18.16 -1.70 -5.62
N LEU A 351 -18.60 -2.66 -4.81
CA LEU A 351 -17.73 -3.72 -4.26
C LEU A 351 -17.35 -4.74 -5.33
N ALA A 352 -18.29 -5.15 -6.18
CA ALA A 352 -18.02 -6.05 -7.29
C ALA A 352 -16.90 -5.48 -8.21
N HIS A 353 -16.96 -4.18 -8.54
CA HIS A 353 -15.92 -3.53 -9.34
C HIS A 353 -14.60 -3.39 -8.58
N ALA A 354 -14.61 -2.90 -7.33
CA ALA A 354 -13.38 -2.63 -6.59
C ALA A 354 -12.65 -3.94 -6.21
N VAL A 355 -13.38 -4.96 -5.77
CA VAL A 355 -12.81 -6.29 -5.46
C VAL A 355 -12.43 -7.02 -6.74
N GLY A 356 -13.30 -7.03 -7.77
CA GLY A 356 -13.01 -7.62 -9.07
C GLY A 356 -11.73 -7.05 -9.68
N GLN A 357 -11.56 -5.74 -9.71
CA GLN A 357 -10.34 -5.08 -10.16
C GLN A 357 -9.12 -5.51 -9.32
N SER A 358 -9.26 -5.63 -7.99
CA SER A 358 -8.18 -6.09 -7.12
C SER A 358 -7.74 -7.52 -7.47
N LEU A 359 -8.69 -8.41 -7.82
CA LEU A 359 -8.44 -9.81 -8.20
C LEU A 359 -7.87 -9.94 -9.62
N THR A 360 -8.21 -9.03 -10.54
CA THR A 360 -7.75 -9.07 -11.94
C THR A 360 -6.42 -8.34 -12.12
N GLU A 361 -6.24 -7.17 -11.49
CA GLU A 361 -5.08 -6.29 -11.70
C GLU A 361 -4.04 -6.34 -10.56
N ALA A 362 -4.31 -7.06 -9.47
CA ALA A 362 -3.55 -6.97 -8.22
C ALA A 362 -3.46 -5.52 -7.69
N TYR A 363 -4.42 -4.69 -8.06
CA TYR A 363 -4.41 -3.26 -7.80
C TYR A 363 -5.81 -2.67 -7.70
N ALA A 364 -5.99 -1.78 -6.75
CA ALA A 364 -7.04 -0.78 -6.71
C ALA A 364 -6.41 0.53 -6.23
N HIS A 365 -6.88 1.69 -6.70
CA HIS A 365 -6.32 2.95 -6.20
C HIS A 365 -6.80 3.25 -4.76
N HIS A 366 -6.09 4.13 -4.08
CA HIS A 366 -6.28 4.38 -2.64
C HIS A 366 -7.74 4.61 -2.24
N ILE A 367 -8.51 5.37 -3.03
CA ILE A 367 -9.91 5.68 -2.70
C ILE A 367 -10.83 4.45 -2.81
N GLN A 368 -10.60 3.55 -3.76
CA GLN A 368 -11.31 2.27 -3.80
C GLN A 368 -10.99 1.43 -2.56
N ARG A 369 -9.69 1.36 -2.18
CA ARG A 369 -9.26 0.65 -0.96
C ARG A 369 -9.88 1.27 0.30
N LEU A 370 -9.83 2.59 0.44
CA LEU A 370 -10.29 3.28 1.65
C LEU A 370 -11.81 3.43 1.71
N MET A 371 -12.43 4.01 0.66
CA MET A 371 -13.81 4.49 0.71
C MET A 371 -14.84 3.53 0.12
N VAL A 372 -14.41 2.44 -0.49
CA VAL A 372 -15.30 1.37 -0.97
C VAL A 372 -15.08 0.11 -0.14
N ILE A 373 -13.97 -0.61 -0.33
CA ILE A 373 -13.71 -1.89 0.36
C ILE A 373 -13.51 -1.65 1.87
N GLY A 374 -12.62 -0.75 2.24
CA GLY A 374 -12.31 -0.44 3.64
C GLY A 374 -13.49 0.16 4.40
N ASN A 375 -14.24 1.07 3.78
CA ASN A 375 -15.45 1.64 4.35
C ASN A 375 -16.50 0.56 4.63
N PHE A 376 -16.76 -0.34 3.67
CA PHE A 376 -17.66 -1.46 3.89
C PHE A 376 -17.17 -2.36 5.03
N SER A 377 -15.91 -2.72 5.04
CA SER A 377 -15.30 -3.57 6.07
C SER A 377 -15.49 -2.98 7.47
N LEU A 378 -15.17 -1.71 7.64
CA LEU A 378 -15.30 -0.99 8.90
C LEU A 378 -16.77 -0.87 9.36
N LEU A 379 -17.67 -0.52 8.45
CA LEU A 379 -19.11 -0.39 8.76
C LEU A 379 -19.75 -1.74 9.11
N SER A 380 -19.34 -2.82 8.44
CA SER A 380 -19.89 -4.17 8.65
C SER A 380 -19.35 -4.85 9.91
N GLY A 381 -18.23 -4.36 10.46
CA GLY A 381 -17.61 -4.96 11.63
C GLY A 381 -16.65 -6.11 11.32
N LEU A 382 -16.04 -6.13 10.12
CA LEU A 382 -15.05 -7.13 9.75
C LEU A 382 -13.78 -7.00 10.60
N SER A 383 -13.11 -8.13 10.87
CA SER A 383 -11.85 -8.15 11.61
C SER A 383 -10.78 -7.29 10.90
N PRO A 384 -10.19 -6.27 11.57
CA PRO A 384 -9.11 -5.48 11.00
C PRO A 384 -7.91 -6.32 10.56
N GLN A 385 -7.62 -7.40 11.30
CA GLN A 385 -6.55 -8.34 10.99
C GLN A 385 -6.84 -9.09 9.69
N ALA A 386 -8.06 -9.58 9.52
CA ALA A 386 -8.46 -10.29 8.29
C ALA A 386 -8.44 -9.35 7.08
N VAL A 387 -8.87 -8.08 7.23
CA VAL A 387 -8.78 -7.07 6.18
C VAL A 387 -7.32 -6.76 5.83
N HIS A 388 -6.46 -6.62 6.85
CA HIS A 388 -5.02 -6.43 6.68
C HIS A 388 -4.39 -7.59 5.88
N GLU A 389 -4.60 -8.83 6.28
CA GLU A 389 -4.03 -10.00 5.62
C GLU A 389 -4.48 -10.08 4.15
N TRP A 390 -5.75 -9.78 3.87
CA TRP A 390 -6.26 -9.76 2.50
C TRP A 390 -5.62 -8.62 1.68
N TYR A 391 -5.50 -7.40 2.24
CA TYR A 391 -4.86 -6.26 1.56
C TYR A 391 -3.38 -6.54 1.30
N LEU A 392 -2.67 -7.06 2.30
CA LEU A 392 -1.26 -7.44 2.17
C LEU A 392 -1.07 -8.51 1.09
N GLY A 393 -2.00 -9.45 0.97
CA GLY A 393 -1.96 -10.50 -0.05
C GLY A 393 -2.30 -9.99 -1.45
N VAL A 394 -3.40 -9.24 -1.61
CA VAL A 394 -3.99 -8.95 -2.92
C VAL A 394 -3.24 -7.89 -3.72
N TYR A 395 -2.71 -6.85 -3.07
CA TYR A 395 -2.12 -5.73 -3.80
C TYR A 395 -0.64 -5.94 -4.08
N ILE A 396 -0.24 -5.70 -5.31
CA ILE A 396 1.15 -5.85 -5.78
C ILE A 396 2.11 -4.91 -5.07
N ASP A 397 1.64 -3.75 -4.66
CA ASP A 397 2.41 -2.71 -3.97
C ASP A 397 2.33 -2.82 -2.43
N ALA A 398 1.60 -3.79 -1.90
CA ALA A 398 1.46 -3.96 -0.46
C ALA A 398 2.70 -4.66 0.14
N PHE A 399 3.38 -3.94 1.01
CA PHE A 399 4.42 -4.41 1.93
C PHE A 399 3.98 -4.01 3.33
N GLU A 400 4.26 -4.81 4.34
CA GLU A 400 3.63 -4.65 5.66
C GLU A 400 3.83 -3.25 6.25
N TRP A 401 5.02 -2.68 6.11
CA TRP A 401 5.34 -1.36 6.67
C TRP A 401 4.47 -0.22 6.12
N VAL A 402 4.02 -0.31 4.87
CA VAL A 402 3.17 0.71 4.25
C VAL A 402 1.70 0.32 4.29
N GLU A 403 1.41 -0.98 4.21
CA GLU A 403 0.04 -1.48 4.13
C GLU A 403 -0.63 -1.52 5.52
N LEU A 404 0.01 -2.12 6.54
CA LEU A 404 -0.57 -2.31 7.85
C LEU A 404 -1.08 -1.00 8.50
N PRO A 405 -0.31 0.11 8.57
CA PRO A 405 -0.85 1.34 9.12
C PRO A 405 -1.98 1.95 8.27
N ASN A 406 -1.89 1.84 6.95
CA ASN A 406 -2.96 2.33 6.07
C ASN A 406 -4.25 1.52 6.21
N THR A 407 -4.16 0.22 6.42
CA THR A 407 -5.35 -0.63 6.58
C THR A 407 -5.85 -0.60 8.01
N LEU A 408 -5.05 -1.06 8.97
CA LEU A 408 -5.48 -1.18 10.36
C LEU A 408 -5.73 0.20 11.00
N GLY A 409 -4.83 1.17 10.80
CA GLY A 409 -4.95 2.51 11.37
C GLY A 409 -5.92 3.41 10.61
N MET A 410 -5.66 3.65 9.31
CA MET A 410 -6.47 4.61 8.54
C MET A 410 -7.83 4.03 8.15
N SER A 411 -7.86 2.86 7.55
CA SER A 411 -9.07 2.27 6.98
C SER A 411 -9.99 1.70 8.06
N GLN A 412 -9.46 0.91 9.01
CA GLN A 412 -10.25 0.17 10.00
C GLN A 412 -10.30 0.85 11.37
N PHE A 413 -9.59 1.97 11.56
CA PHE A 413 -9.53 2.68 12.84
C PHE A 413 -9.14 1.78 14.02
N GLY A 414 -8.41 0.71 13.75
CA GLY A 414 -8.02 -0.29 14.74
C GLY A 414 -7.05 0.24 15.79
N ASP A 415 -6.27 1.29 15.46
CA ASP A 415 -5.33 1.95 16.37
C ASP A 415 -5.98 3.03 17.27
N GLY A 416 -7.30 3.16 17.22
CA GLY A 416 -8.05 4.11 18.05
C GLY A 416 -7.79 5.58 17.74
N GLY A 417 -7.18 5.87 16.59
CA GLY A 417 -6.98 7.25 16.13
C GLY A 417 -5.55 7.77 16.22
N LEU A 418 -4.58 6.89 16.33
CA LEU A 418 -3.16 7.26 16.27
C LEU A 418 -2.80 7.80 14.86
N LEU A 419 -3.16 7.06 13.80
CA LEU A 419 -2.90 7.47 12.43
C LEU A 419 -3.96 8.43 11.91
N ALA A 420 -5.24 8.11 12.10
CA ALA A 420 -6.39 8.85 11.58
C ALA A 420 -7.22 9.45 12.71
N SER A 421 -7.37 10.78 12.75
CA SER A 421 -8.04 11.49 13.86
C SER A 421 -9.55 11.20 13.99
N LYS A 422 -10.15 10.49 13.04
CA LYS A 422 -11.54 9.97 13.05
C LYS A 422 -11.64 8.79 12.10
N PRO A 423 -12.63 7.91 12.26
CA PRO A 423 -12.92 6.87 11.27
C PRO A 423 -13.24 7.47 9.88
N TYR A 424 -12.68 6.87 8.83
CA TYR A 424 -12.99 7.19 7.43
C TYR A 424 -14.20 6.38 6.97
N VAL A 425 -15.39 6.80 7.39
CA VAL A 425 -16.65 6.16 7.02
C VAL A 425 -17.56 7.12 6.27
N SER A 426 -18.34 6.57 5.34
CA SER A 426 -19.35 7.30 4.61
C SER A 426 -20.56 6.41 4.26
N SER A 427 -21.71 7.03 4.07
CA SER A 427 -22.86 6.39 3.45
C SER A 427 -22.68 6.27 1.93
N ALA A 428 -23.65 5.69 1.24
CA ALA A 428 -23.65 5.57 -0.22
C ALA A 428 -23.53 6.91 -0.96
N SER A 429 -23.87 8.03 -0.31
CA SER A 429 -23.81 9.36 -0.93
C SER A 429 -22.41 9.76 -1.41
N TYR A 430 -21.35 9.37 -0.69
CA TYR A 430 -19.96 9.60 -1.12
C TYR A 430 -19.64 8.83 -2.40
N ILE A 431 -19.94 7.52 -2.40
CA ILE A 431 -19.68 6.65 -3.56
C ILE A 431 -20.46 7.15 -4.79
N HIS A 432 -21.74 7.52 -4.60
CA HIS A 432 -22.55 8.09 -5.66
C HIS A 432 -21.99 9.41 -6.21
N LYS A 433 -21.48 10.28 -5.31
CA LYS A 433 -20.88 11.55 -5.70
C LYS A 433 -19.57 11.38 -6.47
N MET A 434 -18.73 10.42 -6.08
CA MET A 434 -17.34 10.32 -6.58
C MET A 434 -17.17 9.26 -7.67
N SER A 435 -18.23 8.52 -8.02
CA SER A 435 -18.18 7.46 -9.03
C SER A 435 -19.43 7.36 -9.87
N ASN A 436 -19.39 6.48 -10.88
CA ASN A 436 -20.57 6.02 -11.63
C ASN A 436 -21.08 4.66 -11.15
N TYR A 437 -20.56 4.08 -10.07
CA TYR A 437 -20.91 2.74 -9.58
C TYR A 437 -22.38 2.58 -9.24
N CYS A 438 -23.04 3.63 -8.71
CA CYS A 438 -24.47 3.56 -8.36
C CYS A 438 -25.41 3.53 -9.58
N GLN A 439 -24.90 3.87 -10.77
CA GLN A 439 -25.68 3.79 -12.02
C GLN A 439 -25.86 2.31 -12.38
N GLY A 440 -27.09 1.84 -12.49
CA GLY A 440 -27.41 0.44 -12.76
C GLY A 440 -27.10 -0.54 -11.61
N CYS A 441 -26.83 -0.04 -10.39
CA CYS A 441 -26.77 -0.89 -9.21
C CYS A 441 -28.16 -1.37 -8.82
N ARG A 442 -28.26 -2.62 -8.32
CA ARG A 442 -29.51 -3.13 -7.73
C ARG A 442 -30.01 -2.26 -6.58
N TYR A 443 -29.08 -1.78 -5.73
CA TYR A 443 -29.41 -1.03 -4.54
C TYR A 443 -29.52 0.47 -4.80
N GLN A 444 -30.46 1.13 -4.13
CA GLN A 444 -30.77 2.55 -4.26
C GLN A 444 -29.98 3.36 -3.23
N HIS A 445 -29.07 4.20 -3.70
CA HIS A 445 -28.14 4.98 -2.86
C HIS A 445 -28.82 6.00 -1.95
N ASN A 446 -30.07 6.41 -2.20
CA ASN A 446 -30.83 7.40 -1.45
C ASN A 446 -31.81 6.79 -0.41
N GLN A 447 -31.94 5.47 -0.35
CA GLN A 447 -32.77 4.77 0.63
C GLN A 447 -31.93 4.31 1.82
N ARG A 448 -32.48 4.43 3.04
CA ARG A 448 -31.84 4.01 4.29
C ARG A 448 -32.24 2.61 4.72
N THR A 449 -33.50 2.25 4.47
CA THR A 449 -34.11 0.96 4.85
C THR A 449 -34.98 0.43 3.72
N GLY A 450 -35.28 -0.86 3.75
CA GLY A 450 -36.03 -1.58 2.72
C GLY A 450 -35.15 -2.54 1.91
N GLU A 451 -35.79 -3.43 1.13
CA GLU A 451 -35.12 -4.50 0.39
C GLU A 451 -34.08 -3.98 -0.61
N LEU A 452 -34.39 -2.88 -1.29
CA LEU A 452 -33.52 -2.25 -2.28
C LEU A 452 -32.64 -1.14 -1.72
N ALA A 453 -32.70 -0.87 -0.41
CA ALA A 453 -31.87 0.17 0.20
C ALA A 453 -30.38 -0.22 0.14
N CYS A 454 -29.52 0.78 -0.20
CA CYS A 454 -28.08 0.53 -0.22
C CYS A 454 -27.55 0.15 1.16
N PRO A 455 -26.90 -1.01 1.33
CA PRO A 455 -26.36 -1.48 2.61
C PRO A 455 -25.51 -0.45 3.33
N PHE A 456 -24.70 0.33 2.61
CA PHE A 456 -23.89 1.40 3.21
C PHE A 456 -24.70 2.39 4.07
N ASN A 457 -25.94 2.66 3.71
CA ASN A 457 -26.73 3.67 4.42
C ASN A 457 -27.16 3.21 5.83
N ALA A 458 -27.73 2.01 5.94
CA ALA A 458 -28.08 1.45 7.24
C ALA A 458 -26.84 1.18 8.09
N LEU A 459 -25.81 0.56 7.51
CA LEU A 459 -24.56 0.28 8.20
C LEU A 459 -23.85 1.54 8.71
N TYR A 460 -23.89 2.66 7.97
CA TYR A 460 -23.30 3.94 8.39
C TYR A 460 -23.94 4.49 9.68
N TRP A 461 -25.25 4.54 9.76
CA TRP A 461 -25.94 5.06 10.94
C TRP A 461 -25.82 4.13 12.14
N ASP A 462 -25.94 2.83 11.90
CA ASP A 462 -25.71 1.79 12.91
C ASP A 462 -24.28 1.81 13.46
N PHE A 463 -23.27 2.03 12.60
CA PHE A 463 -21.88 2.15 13.03
C PHE A 463 -21.70 3.24 14.09
N PHE A 464 -22.29 4.42 13.89
CA PHE A 464 -22.20 5.48 14.89
C PHE A 464 -23.05 5.19 16.11
N ALA A 465 -24.22 4.57 15.97
CA ALA A 465 -25.05 4.20 17.10
C ALA A 465 -24.33 3.21 18.04
N ARG A 466 -23.82 2.10 17.51
CA ARG A 466 -23.13 1.05 18.30
C ARG A 466 -21.76 1.46 18.84
N ASN A 467 -21.09 2.44 18.22
CA ASN A 467 -19.81 2.94 18.69
C ASN A 467 -19.90 4.26 19.49
N ARG A 468 -21.10 4.67 19.92
CA ARG A 468 -21.32 5.95 20.60
C ARG A 468 -20.45 6.10 21.86
N THR A 469 -20.28 5.05 22.63
CA THR A 469 -19.45 5.05 23.84
C THR A 469 -17.99 5.37 23.54
N ARG A 470 -17.46 4.83 22.44
CA ARG A 470 -16.04 4.99 22.04
C ARG A 470 -15.78 6.28 21.25
N LEU A 471 -16.72 6.68 20.40
CA LEU A 471 -16.51 7.75 19.43
C LEU A 471 -17.27 9.05 19.75
N GLY A 472 -18.24 9.01 20.68
CA GLY A 472 -19.15 10.13 20.96
C GLY A 472 -18.46 11.41 21.44
N ASN A 473 -17.30 11.29 22.06
CA ASN A 473 -16.49 12.43 22.54
C ASN A 473 -15.53 12.99 21.47
N ASN A 474 -15.48 12.43 20.25
CA ASN A 474 -14.62 12.95 19.20
C ASN A 474 -15.21 14.23 18.59
N PRO A 475 -14.56 15.40 18.72
CA PRO A 475 -15.13 16.67 18.30
C PRO A 475 -15.38 16.76 16.78
N ARG A 476 -14.69 15.91 15.98
CA ARG A 476 -14.88 15.83 14.53
C ARG A 476 -16.15 15.07 14.12
N LEU A 477 -16.82 14.41 15.05
CA LEU A 477 -18.02 13.61 14.83
C LEU A 477 -19.29 14.24 15.41
N GLY A 478 -19.21 15.43 16.00
CA GLY A 478 -20.34 16.11 16.65
C GLY A 478 -21.58 16.26 15.75
N ILE A 479 -21.37 16.59 14.47
CA ILE A 479 -22.47 16.76 13.51
C ILE A 479 -23.23 15.44 13.29
N VAL A 480 -22.54 14.34 13.08
CA VAL A 480 -23.20 13.04 12.84
C VAL A 480 -23.94 12.55 14.08
N TYR A 481 -23.36 12.73 15.27
CA TYR A 481 -24.04 12.35 16.51
C TYR A 481 -25.26 13.23 16.80
N LYS A 482 -25.24 14.53 16.46
CA LYS A 482 -26.42 15.40 16.51
C LYS A 482 -27.50 14.87 15.56
N GLN A 483 -27.17 14.61 14.29
CA GLN A 483 -28.13 14.06 13.33
C GLN A 483 -28.73 12.73 13.80
N LEU A 484 -27.91 11.84 14.41
CA LEU A 484 -28.39 10.57 14.96
C LEU A 484 -29.37 10.79 16.16
N ALA A 485 -29.08 11.80 16.99
CA ALA A 485 -29.96 12.15 18.12
C ALA A 485 -31.30 12.76 17.67
N ASP A 486 -31.28 13.53 16.57
CA ASP A 486 -32.49 14.19 16.02
C ASP A 486 -33.36 13.21 15.20
N MET A 487 -32.91 11.96 14.92
CA MET A 487 -33.74 10.95 14.26
C MET A 487 -34.88 10.46 15.17
N LYS A 488 -36.04 10.18 14.56
CA LYS A 488 -37.16 9.51 15.25
C LYS A 488 -36.76 8.10 15.69
N GLU A 489 -37.31 7.66 16.80
CA GLU A 489 -37.01 6.35 17.36
C GLU A 489 -37.34 5.20 16.39
N GLU A 490 -38.50 5.29 15.70
CA GLU A 490 -38.95 4.29 14.73
C GLU A 490 -37.95 4.18 13.58
N GLU A 491 -37.36 5.30 13.10
CA GLU A 491 -36.38 5.32 12.05
C GLU A 491 -35.06 4.71 12.55
N ARG A 492 -34.60 5.03 13.75
CA ARG A 492 -33.40 4.45 14.36
C ARG A 492 -33.52 2.94 14.50
N GLN A 493 -34.65 2.45 14.97
CA GLN A 493 -34.93 1.02 15.12
C GLN A 493 -34.94 0.32 13.76
N ALA A 494 -35.64 0.87 12.77
CA ALA A 494 -35.67 0.30 11.41
C ALA A 494 -34.25 0.22 10.77
N ILE A 495 -33.39 1.22 11.00
CA ILE A 495 -31.99 1.22 10.56
C ILE A 495 -31.20 0.14 11.31
N ALA A 496 -31.34 0.02 12.62
CA ALA A 496 -30.63 -0.98 13.42
C ALA A 496 -31.02 -2.41 13.00
N ASP A 497 -32.32 -2.66 12.79
CA ASP A 497 -32.81 -3.97 12.31
C ASP A 497 -32.28 -4.30 10.91
N GLN A 498 -32.29 -3.31 10.00
CA GLN A 498 -31.73 -3.49 8.65
C GLN A 498 -30.24 -3.79 8.70
N ALA A 499 -29.45 -3.02 9.47
CA ALA A 499 -28.03 -3.23 9.61
C ALA A 499 -27.69 -4.57 10.29
N GLY A 500 -28.51 -4.98 11.27
CA GLY A 500 -28.41 -6.30 11.92
C GLY A 500 -28.58 -7.43 10.91
N ARG A 501 -29.64 -7.37 10.07
CA ARG A 501 -29.86 -8.37 8.98
C ARG A 501 -28.70 -8.39 8.01
N ILE A 502 -28.18 -7.25 7.58
CA ILE A 502 -27.05 -7.16 6.68
C ILE A 502 -25.80 -7.83 7.29
N ARG A 503 -25.46 -7.53 8.55
CA ARG A 503 -24.28 -8.12 9.21
C ARG A 503 -24.37 -9.64 9.39
N LEU A 504 -25.58 -10.18 9.54
CA LEU A 504 -25.79 -11.64 9.65
C LEU A 504 -25.70 -12.36 8.31
N ASN A 505 -25.88 -11.65 7.19
CA ASN A 505 -25.98 -12.24 5.86
C ASN A 505 -25.04 -11.54 4.85
N LEU A 506 -23.77 -11.30 5.26
CA LEU A 506 -22.79 -10.58 4.42
C LEU A 506 -22.47 -11.28 3.10
N ASN A 507 -22.61 -12.61 3.05
CA ASN A 507 -22.37 -13.40 1.83
C ASN A 507 -23.49 -13.27 0.80
N ASP A 508 -24.69 -12.83 1.20
CA ASP A 508 -25.85 -12.73 0.32
C ASP A 508 -25.95 -11.36 -0.40
N LEU A 509 -25.04 -10.45 -0.11
CA LEU A 509 -25.01 -9.09 -0.67
C LEU A 509 -24.58 -9.04 -2.13
#